data_d280f6f30c793910bf260bcba0bb5fb6
#
_entry.id   d280f6f30c793910bf260bcba0bb5fb6
#
_cell.length_a   1.000
_cell.length_b   1.000
_cell.length_c   1.000
_cell.angle_alpha   90.00
_cell.angle_beta   90.00
_cell.angle_gamma   90.00
#
_symmetry.space_group_name_H-M   'P 1'
#
loop_
_entity.id
_entity.type
_entity.pdbx_description
1 polymer ?
#
loop_
_entity_poly.entity_id
_entity_poly.type
_entity_poly.pdbx_seq_one_letter_code
_entity_poly.pdbx_strand_id
1 'polypeptide(L)'
;LQIVSALTDVLGDSFKPVLIRIKPSQLSLEWPDQFMGVPIDATAAETELLIDRECLGKPNPNRRTQLSNSSLIEMRQRHHANACAELLKNDTCSWIKSHLPQGDCDLAHLASRLNCDKRTLQRRFAKHLDCRFSDLVDDVRAEMCVPLIESGVFPTQVIAEQLGYATSGNFSRFFQRRFGCTPRDWSRLTLDT
;
A
#
# COMPACT_ATOMS: atom_id res chain seq x y z
N LEU A 1 8.61 2.65 11.94
CA LEU A 1 10.09 2.58 11.96
C LEU A 1 10.72 3.95 11.67
N GLN A 2 10.30 4.71 10.65
CA GLN A 2 10.88 6.03 10.31
C GLN A 2 10.69 7.08 11.41
N ILE A 3 9.55 7.11 12.10
CA ILE A 3 9.29 8.02 13.23
C ILE A 3 10.26 7.73 14.37
N VAL A 4 10.53 6.47 14.63
CA VAL A 4 11.43 6.01 15.67
C VAL A 4 12.87 6.44 15.36
N SER A 5 13.33 6.21 14.13
CA SER A 5 14.67 6.65 13.69
C SER A 5 14.82 8.17 13.82
N ALA A 6 13.84 8.95 13.37
CA ALA A 6 13.85 10.40 13.48
C ALA A 6 13.86 10.89 14.95
N LEU A 7 13.16 10.20 15.85
CA LEU A 7 13.19 10.54 17.28
C LEU A 7 14.51 10.16 17.94
N THR A 8 15.10 9.04 17.56
CA THR A 8 16.44 8.65 18.02
C THR A 8 17.50 9.66 17.57
N ASP A 9 17.42 10.13 16.33
CA ASP A 9 18.32 11.16 15.80
C ASP A 9 18.22 12.49 16.56
N VAL A 10 17.01 12.83 17.04
CA VAL A 10 16.77 14.09 17.77
C VAL A 10 17.01 13.97 19.26
N LEU A 11 16.64 12.86 19.88
CA LEU A 11 16.65 12.63 21.32
C LEU A 11 17.86 11.80 21.80
N GLY A 12 18.60 11.20 20.87
CA GLY A 12 19.79 10.39 21.12
C GLY A 12 19.48 8.90 21.25
N ASP A 13 20.53 8.06 21.14
CA ASP A 13 20.44 6.60 21.13
C ASP A 13 19.89 6.00 22.44
N SER A 14 19.94 6.75 23.53
CA SER A 14 19.37 6.35 24.83
C SER A 14 17.89 6.65 24.99
N PHE A 15 17.26 7.22 23.98
CA PHE A 15 15.83 7.55 24.00
C PHE A 15 14.98 6.28 24.09
N LYS A 16 14.04 6.25 25.04
CA LYS A 16 13.01 5.20 25.16
C LYS A 16 11.66 5.87 25.37
N PRO A 17 10.63 5.49 24.62
CA PRO A 17 9.27 5.93 24.91
C PRO A 17 8.77 5.29 26.21
N VAL A 18 7.81 5.94 26.86
CA VAL A 18 7.15 5.45 28.09
C VAL A 18 6.14 4.35 27.73
N LEU A 19 5.47 4.50 26.61
CA LEU A 19 4.45 3.57 26.12
C LEU A 19 4.39 3.67 24.60
N ILE A 20 4.23 2.53 23.95
CA ILE A 20 3.98 2.43 22.51
C ILE A 20 2.55 1.95 22.31
N ARG A 21 1.72 2.74 21.64
CA ARG A 21 0.40 2.33 21.18
C ARG A 21 0.42 2.04 19.71
N ILE A 22 -0.08 0.89 19.30
CA ILE A 22 -0.05 0.46 17.88
C ILE A 22 -1.39 -0.12 17.45
N LYS A 23 -1.65 -0.03 16.14
CA LYS A 23 -2.77 -0.77 15.53
C LYS A 23 -2.49 -2.27 15.61
N PRO A 24 -3.50 -3.12 15.84
CA PRO A 24 -3.34 -4.58 15.84
C PRO A 24 -2.66 -5.13 14.57
N SER A 25 -2.90 -4.50 13.42
CA SER A 25 -2.28 -4.88 12.13
C SER A 25 -0.77 -4.63 12.05
N GLN A 26 -0.20 -3.90 13.00
CA GLN A 26 1.23 -3.56 13.04
C GLN A 26 1.99 -4.29 14.16
N LEU A 27 1.35 -5.21 14.83
CA LEU A 27 1.95 -5.95 15.95
C LEU A 27 3.15 -6.81 15.53
N SER A 28 3.21 -7.25 14.27
CA SER A 28 4.28 -8.08 13.69
C SER A 28 5.51 -7.31 13.21
N LEU A 29 5.56 -5.99 13.42
CA LEU A 29 6.72 -5.18 13.05
C LEU A 29 7.89 -5.49 14.00
N GLU A 30 9.08 -5.67 13.43
CA GLU A 30 10.32 -5.74 14.20
C GLU A 30 10.63 -4.34 14.78
N TRP A 31 10.75 -4.29 16.10
CA TRP A 31 11.10 -3.06 16.80
C TRP A 31 12.59 -3.01 17.08
N PRO A 32 13.24 -1.84 17.03
CA PRO A 32 14.63 -1.69 17.40
C PRO A 32 14.90 -2.19 18.82
N ASP A 33 16.04 -2.86 19.03
CA ASP A 33 16.44 -3.45 20.31
C ASP A 33 16.39 -2.46 21.48
N GLN A 34 16.63 -1.19 21.22
CA GLN A 34 16.55 -0.11 22.22
C GLN A 34 15.15 0.05 22.85
N PHE A 35 14.10 -0.48 22.21
CA PHE A 35 12.71 -0.45 22.73
C PHE A 35 12.32 -1.75 23.43
N MET A 36 13.23 -2.69 23.57
CA MET A 36 13.00 -3.88 24.35
C MET A 36 12.61 -3.52 25.80
N GLY A 37 11.49 -4.07 26.25
CA GLY A 37 10.94 -3.78 27.59
C GLY A 37 10.07 -2.53 27.71
N VAL A 38 9.79 -1.82 26.61
CA VAL A 38 8.79 -0.74 26.59
C VAL A 38 7.40 -1.38 26.51
N PRO A 39 6.43 -0.96 27.36
CA PRO A 39 5.04 -1.44 27.27
C PRO A 39 4.44 -1.16 25.89
N ILE A 40 3.75 -2.15 25.31
CA ILE A 40 3.06 -2.02 24.03
C ILE A 40 1.56 -2.22 24.25
N ASP A 41 0.76 -1.23 23.87
CA ASP A 41 -0.69 -1.30 23.81
C ASP A 41 -1.14 -1.48 22.36
N ALA A 42 -1.58 -2.68 22.00
CA ALA A 42 -1.98 -3.05 20.66
C ALA A 42 -3.49 -2.83 20.37
N THR A 43 -4.18 -2.06 21.20
CA THR A 43 -5.63 -1.78 21.05
C THR A 43 -5.90 -0.40 20.42
N ALA A 44 -4.88 0.36 20.10
CA ALA A 44 -5.02 1.73 19.62
C ALA A 44 -5.58 1.80 18.19
N ALA A 45 -6.36 2.83 17.93
CA ALA A 45 -6.86 3.14 16.59
C ALA A 45 -5.77 3.70 15.67
N GLU A 46 -4.74 4.34 16.25
CA GLU A 46 -3.58 4.91 15.55
C GLU A 46 -2.29 4.57 16.30
N THR A 47 -1.16 4.67 15.57
CA THR A 47 0.15 4.44 16.18
C THR A 47 0.62 5.69 16.90
N GLU A 48 0.81 5.59 18.20
CA GLU A 48 1.21 6.68 19.09
C GLU A 48 2.45 6.27 19.91
N LEU A 49 3.37 7.21 20.09
CA LEU A 49 4.50 7.07 21.01
C LEU A 49 4.33 8.07 22.15
N LEU A 50 4.16 7.57 23.37
CA LEU A 50 4.16 8.41 24.55
C LEU A 50 5.59 8.64 25.02
N ILE A 51 5.97 9.91 25.11
CA ILE A 51 7.32 10.34 25.44
C ILE A 51 7.27 11.10 26.77
N ASP A 52 8.27 10.86 27.62
CA ASP A 52 8.40 11.66 28.83
C ASP A 52 8.72 13.12 28.47
N ARG A 53 8.00 14.04 29.12
CA ARG A 53 8.17 15.49 28.94
C ARG A 53 9.60 15.95 29.24
N GLU A 54 10.30 15.29 30.16
CA GLU A 54 11.70 15.58 30.50
C GLU A 54 12.64 15.33 29.34
N CYS A 55 12.32 14.37 28.46
CA CYS A 55 13.10 14.10 27.26
C CYS A 55 13.09 15.26 26.26
N LEU A 56 12.00 16.05 26.24
CA LEU A 56 11.86 17.19 25.34
C LEU A 56 12.66 18.42 25.79
N GLY A 57 13.03 18.47 27.07
CA GLY A 57 13.86 19.56 27.64
C GLY A 57 15.37 19.34 27.53
N LYS A 58 15.80 18.14 27.11
CA LYS A 58 17.23 17.82 26.98
C LYS A 58 17.80 18.44 25.70
N PRO A 59 19.02 18.97 25.72
CA PRO A 59 19.68 19.47 24.51
C PRO A 59 19.89 18.28 23.55
N ASN A 60 19.58 18.47 22.30
CA ASN A 60 19.79 17.46 21.24
C ASN A 60 21.30 17.11 21.15
N PRO A 61 21.72 15.87 21.46
CA PRO A 61 23.12 15.46 21.40
C PRO A 61 23.67 15.53 19.98
N ASN A 62 22.83 15.40 18.96
CA ASN A 62 23.18 15.49 17.55
C ASN A 62 22.98 16.88 16.94
N ARG A 63 23.10 17.94 17.72
CA ARG A 63 22.86 19.33 17.30
C ARG A 63 23.67 19.78 16.07
N ARG A 64 24.64 19.01 15.62
CA ARG A 64 25.38 19.24 14.37
C ARG A 64 24.57 18.87 13.10
N THR A 65 23.61 18.00 13.22
CA THR A 65 22.65 17.77 12.15
C THR A 65 21.46 18.70 12.37
N GLN A 66 21.64 19.97 12.02
CA GLN A 66 20.51 20.88 11.87
C GLN A 66 19.63 20.28 10.77
N LEU A 67 18.65 19.44 11.16
CA LEU A 67 17.43 19.34 10.38
C LEU A 67 16.86 20.76 10.40
N SER A 68 17.15 21.51 9.36
CA SER A 68 16.55 22.83 9.19
C SER A 68 15.04 22.64 9.31
N ASN A 69 14.32 23.64 9.80
CA ASN A 69 12.83 23.59 9.81
C ASN A 69 12.28 23.20 8.44
N SER A 70 12.99 23.48 7.34
CA SER A 70 12.70 23.01 6.00
C SER A 70 12.76 21.48 5.88
N SER A 71 13.75 20.80 6.46
CA SER A 71 13.85 19.33 6.38
C SER A 71 12.71 18.63 7.14
N LEU A 72 12.30 19.15 8.30
CA LEU A 72 11.14 18.64 9.04
C LEU A 72 9.82 18.88 8.30
N ILE A 73 9.70 20.05 7.67
CA ILE A 73 8.53 20.37 6.83
C ILE A 73 8.51 19.46 5.61
N GLU A 74 9.65 19.23 4.95
CA GLU A 74 9.78 18.32 3.81
C GLU A 74 9.46 16.86 4.20
N MET A 75 9.96 16.39 5.34
CA MET A 75 9.62 15.05 5.85
C MET A 75 8.13 14.93 6.12
N ARG A 76 7.50 15.89 6.77
CA ARG A 76 6.06 15.94 7.01
C ARG A 76 5.27 15.94 5.71
N GLN A 77 5.68 16.76 4.74
CA GLN A 77 5.03 16.81 3.43
C GLN A 77 5.16 15.49 2.66
N ARG A 78 6.33 14.83 2.71
CA ARG A 78 6.52 13.49 2.11
C ARG A 78 5.67 12.44 2.80
N HIS A 79 5.58 12.43 4.12
CA HIS A 79 4.72 11.51 4.86
C HIS A 79 3.23 11.69 4.50
N HIS A 80 2.75 12.94 4.48
CA HIS A 80 1.38 13.22 4.05
C HIS A 80 1.14 12.83 2.59
N ALA A 81 2.10 13.10 1.70
CA ALA A 81 1.98 12.72 0.28
C ALA A 81 1.94 11.20 0.11
N ASN A 82 2.80 10.45 0.82
CA ASN A 82 2.82 8.99 0.76
C ASN A 82 1.54 8.38 1.35
N ALA A 83 1.07 8.85 2.50
CA ALA A 83 -0.18 8.39 3.08
C ALA A 83 -1.40 8.65 2.17
N CYS A 84 -1.47 9.84 1.56
CA CYS A 84 -2.50 10.16 0.57
C CYS A 84 -2.39 9.29 -0.68
N ALA A 85 -1.17 8.97 -1.14
CA ALA A 85 -0.94 8.10 -2.28
C ALA A 85 -1.41 6.67 -1.99
N GLU A 86 -1.07 6.12 -0.84
CA GLU A 86 -1.51 4.78 -0.43
C GLU A 86 -3.03 4.69 -0.28
N LEU A 87 -3.67 5.69 0.33
CA LEU A 87 -5.12 5.75 0.44
C LEU A 87 -5.78 5.80 -0.93
N LEU A 88 -5.27 6.63 -1.84
CA LEU A 88 -5.77 6.72 -3.22
C LEU A 88 -5.60 5.39 -3.94
N LYS A 89 -4.45 4.73 -3.82
CA LYS A 89 -4.18 3.42 -4.42
C LYS A 89 -5.14 2.36 -3.89
N ASN A 90 -5.24 2.23 -2.57
CA ASN A 90 -6.06 1.21 -1.93
C ASN A 90 -7.56 1.39 -2.24
N ASP A 91 -8.08 2.63 -2.20
CA ASP A 91 -9.47 2.92 -2.56
C ASP A 91 -9.72 2.63 -4.05
N THR A 92 -8.80 3.00 -4.93
CA THR A 92 -8.88 2.70 -6.36
C THR A 92 -8.85 1.19 -6.62
N CYS A 93 -7.92 0.44 -6.02
CA CYS A 93 -7.83 -1.01 -6.20
C CYS A 93 -9.09 -1.73 -5.67
N SER A 94 -9.62 -1.30 -4.52
CA SER A 94 -10.87 -1.84 -3.97
C SER A 94 -12.05 -1.57 -4.89
N TRP A 95 -12.13 -0.39 -5.47
CA TRP A 95 -13.14 -0.02 -6.44
C TRP A 95 -13.03 -0.86 -7.72
N ILE A 96 -11.80 -1.02 -8.26
CA ILE A 96 -11.54 -1.88 -9.42
C ILE A 96 -12.02 -3.30 -9.16
N LYS A 97 -11.65 -3.92 -8.02
CA LYS A 97 -12.06 -5.29 -7.64
C LYS A 97 -13.59 -5.47 -7.69
N SER A 98 -14.34 -4.47 -7.25
CA SER A 98 -15.81 -4.54 -7.23
C SER A 98 -16.47 -4.30 -8.59
N HIS A 99 -15.81 -3.59 -9.53
CA HIS A 99 -16.39 -3.20 -10.81
C HIS A 99 -15.90 -4.05 -12.00
N LEU A 100 -14.80 -4.78 -11.86
CA LEU A 100 -14.29 -5.66 -12.90
C LEU A 100 -15.33 -6.67 -13.40
N PRO A 101 -16.08 -7.40 -12.54
CA PRO A 101 -17.06 -8.37 -12.99
C PRO A 101 -18.27 -7.75 -13.70
N GLN A 102 -18.51 -6.46 -13.48
CA GLN A 102 -19.65 -5.73 -14.08
C GLN A 102 -19.32 -5.19 -15.47
N GLY A 103 -18.04 -5.20 -15.85
CA GLY A 103 -17.59 -4.70 -17.16
C GLY A 103 -17.56 -3.17 -17.28
N ASP A 104 -17.83 -2.43 -16.21
CA ASP A 104 -17.90 -0.97 -16.19
C ASP A 104 -16.70 -0.31 -15.47
N CYS A 105 -15.60 -1.06 -15.38
CA CYS A 105 -14.36 -0.60 -14.76
C CYS A 105 -13.62 0.38 -15.67
N ASP A 106 -14.10 1.62 -15.75
CA ASP A 106 -13.46 2.68 -16.52
C ASP A 106 -13.12 3.92 -15.67
N LEU A 107 -12.16 4.70 -16.18
CA LEU A 107 -11.66 5.91 -15.50
C LEU A 107 -12.74 7.01 -15.38
N ALA A 108 -13.76 7.03 -16.24
CA ALA A 108 -14.80 8.04 -16.16
C ALA A 108 -15.74 7.77 -14.98
N HIS A 109 -16.10 6.53 -14.77
CA HIS A 109 -16.90 6.10 -13.61
C HIS A 109 -16.17 6.39 -12.30
N LEU A 110 -14.88 6.05 -12.22
CA LEU A 110 -14.07 6.36 -11.04
C LEU A 110 -13.94 7.88 -10.80
N ALA A 111 -13.72 8.65 -11.86
CA ALA A 111 -13.63 10.13 -11.77
C ALA A 111 -14.95 10.74 -11.28
N SER A 112 -16.09 10.28 -11.78
CA SER A 112 -17.41 10.70 -11.34
C SER A 112 -17.66 10.39 -9.86
N ARG A 113 -17.28 9.19 -9.41
CA ARG A 113 -17.35 8.81 -7.98
C ARG A 113 -16.52 9.75 -7.09
N LEU A 114 -15.33 10.13 -7.57
CA LEU A 114 -14.41 11.01 -6.83
C LEU A 114 -14.70 12.51 -7.04
N ASN A 115 -15.84 12.86 -7.65
CA ASN A 115 -16.26 14.23 -7.97
C ASN A 115 -15.15 15.04 -8.67
N CYS A 116 -14.48 14.44 -9.65
CA CYS A 116 -13.46 15.08 -10.45
C CYS A 116 -13.55 14.68 -11.93
N ASP A 117 -12.89 15.42 -12.80
CA ASP A 117 -12.77 15.06 -14.22
C ASP A 117 -11.64 14.03 -14.45
N LYS A 118 -11.72 13.29 -15.58
CA LYS A 118 -10.73 12.29 -15.98
C LYS A 118 -9.29 12.83 -15.98
N ARG A 119 -9.09 14.05 -16.49
CA ARG A 119 -7.75 14.66 -16.60
C ARG A 119 -7.16 14.94 -15.24
N THR A 120 -7.97 15.41 -14.30
CA THR A 120 -7.55 15.64 -12.92
C THR A 120 -7.17 14.32 -12.24
N LEU A 121 -7.96 13.27 -12.45
CA LEU A 121 -7.67 11.95 -11.88
C LEU A 121 -6.40 11.33 -12.48
N GLN A 122 -6.22 11.39 -13.80
CA GLN A 122 -4.99 10.96 -14.46
C GLN A 122 -3.75 11.69 -13.93
N ARG A 123 -3.86 13.00 -13.72
CA ARG A 123 -2.76 13.79 -13.16
C ARG A 123 -2.45 13.40 -11.71
N ARG A 124 -3.48 13.06 -10.91
CA ARG A 124 -3.30 12.55 -9.54
C ARG A 124 -2.57 11.20 -9.54
N PHE A 125 -2.94 10.27 -10.41
CA PHE A 125 -2.24 9.00 -10.54
C PHE A 125 -0.79 9.19 -10.96
N ALA A 126 -0.52 9.95 -12.01
CA ALA A 126 0.84 10.24 -12.46
C ALA A 126 1.68 10.93 -11.37
N LYS A 127 1.10 11.86 -10.60
CA LYS A 127 1.81 12.62 -9.59
C LYS A 127 2.08 11.85 -8.31
N HIS A 128 1.13 11.03 -7.85
CA HIS A 128 1.17 10.41 -6.53
C HIS A 128 1.47 8.92 -6.56
N LEU A 129 1.18 8.24 -7.66
CA LEU A 129 1.36 6.79 -7.80
C LEU A 129 2.38 6.41 -8.87
N ASP A 130 2.83 7.38 -9.66
CA ASP A 130 3.72 7.17 -10.83
C ASP A 130 3.23 6.04 -11.75
N CYS A 131 1.92 5.91 -11.91
CA CYS A 131 1.29 4.88 -12.73
C CYS A 131 0.06 5.41 -13.45
N ARG A 132 -0.44 4.64 -14.42
CA ARG A 132 -1.71 4.88 -15.10
C ARG A 132 -2.82 4.06 -14.45
N PHE A 133 -4.06 4.47 -14.63
CA PHE A 133 -5.22 3.69 -14.19
C PHE A 133 -5.24 2.28 -14.81
N SER A 134 -4.86 2.14 -16.09
CA SER A 134 -4.73 0.85 -16.77
C SER A 134 -3.76 -0.11 -16.08
N ASP A 135 -2.68 0.44 -15.53
CA ASP A 135 -1.66 -0.35 -14.87
C ASP A 135 -2.21 -0.91 -13.55
N LEU A 136 -2.97 -0.09 -12.79
CA LEU A 136 -3.66 -0.55 -11.59
C LEU A 136 -4.73 -1.61 -11.90
N VAL A 137 -5.46 -1.45 -13.00
CA VAL A 137 -6.43 -2.46 -13.45
C VAL A 137 -5.73 -3.78 -13.77
N ASP A 138 -4.61 -3.72 -14.49
CA ASP A 138 -3.83 -4.92 -14.84
C ASP A 138 -3.19 -5.58 -13.59
N ASP A 139 -2.73 -4.79 -12.62
CA ASP A 139 -2.22 -5.30 -11.33
C ASP A 139 -3.32 -6.00 -10.52
N VAL A 140 -4.50 -5.39 -10.40
CA VAL A 140 -5.64 -6.00 -9.70
C VAL A 140 -6.10 -7.28 -10.40
N ARG A 141 -6.15 -7.29 -11.73
CA ARG A 141 -6.46 -8.50 -12.51
C ARG A 141 -5.45 -9.62 -12.25
N ALA A 142 -4.16 -9.28 -12.20
CA ALA A 142 -3.10 -10.24 -11.90
C ALA A 142 -3.26 -10.83 -10.48
N GLU A 143 -3.54 -9.97 -9.49
CA GLU A 143 -3.77 -10.39 -8.11
C GLU A 143 -4.99 -11.32 -7.98
N MET A 144 -6.08 -11.01 -8.69
CA MET A 144 -7.32 -11.79 -8.63
C MET A 144 -7.24 -13.10 -9.40
N CYS A 145 -6.55 -13.16 -10.55
CA CYS A 145 -6.57 -14.34 -11.40
C CYS A 145 -5.73 -15.51 -10.87
N VAL A 146 -4.62 -15.24 -10.19
CA VAL A 146 -3.71 -16.30 -9.70
C VAL A 146 -4.43 -17.29 -8.79
N PRO A 147 -5.08 -16.90 -7.69
CA PRO A 147 -5.77 -17.84 -6.81
C PRO A 147 -6.95 -18.56 -7.50
N LEU A 148 -7.61 -17.92 -8.47
CA LEU A 148 -8.69 -18.56 -9.24
C LEU A 148 -8.16 -19.68 -10.15
N ILE A 149 -7.00 -19.48 -10.76
CA ILE A 149 -6.36 -20.51 -11.62
C ILE A 149 -5.80 -21.65 -10.75
N GLU A 150 -5.13 -21.33 -9.65
CA GLU A 150 -4.53 -22.30 -8.74
C GLU A 150 -5.56 -23.17 -8.03
N SER A 151 -6.77 -22.65 -7.80
CA SER A 151 -7.87 -23.46 -7.27
C SER A 151 -8.29 -24.61 -8.18
N GLY A 152 -8.07 -24.50 -9.49
CA GLY A 152 -8.49 -25.48 -10.50
C GLY A 152 -10.00 -25.67 -10.63
N VAL A 153 -10.81 -24.91 -9.87
CA VAL A 153 -12.28 -25.07 -9.79
C VAL A 153 -12.99 -24.40 -10.95
N PHE A 154 -12.47 -23.27 -11.43
CA PHE A 154 -13.16 -22.43 -12.40
C PHE A 154 -12.64 -22.64 -13.83
N PRO A 155 -13.55 -22.82 -14.82
CA PRO A 155 -13.15 -22.76 -16.23
C PRO A 155 -12.53 -21.40 -16.58
N THR A 156 -11.57 -21.39 -17.50
CA THR A 156 -10.87 -20.16 -17.95
C THR A 156 -11.85 -19.08 -18.43
N GLN A 157 -12.99 -19.48 -19.01
CA GLN A 157 -14.02 -18.54 -19.44
C GLN A 157 -14.65 -17.79 -18.24
N VAL A 158 -14.95 -18.50 -17.15
CA VAL A 158 -15.54 -17.91 -15.93
C VAL A 158 -14.55 -16.96 -15.27
N ILE A 159 -13.28 -17.35 -15.22
CA ILE A 159 -12.21 -16.47 -14.72
C ILE A 159 -12.11 -15.20 -15.58
N ALA A 160 -12.16 -15.33 -16.89
CA ALA A 160 -12.12 -14.19 -17.81
C ALA A 160 -13.28 -13.20 -17.55
N GLU A 161 -14.50 -13.72 -17.37
CA GLU A 161 -15.71 -12.92 -17.07
C GLU A 161 -15.58 -12.19 -15.73
N GLN A 162 -15.11 -12.87 -14.68
CA GLN A 162 -14.88 -12.25 -13.37
C GLN A 162 -13.85 -11.14 -13.40
N LEU A 163 -12.92 -11.19 -14.36
CA LEU A 163 -11.89 -10.16 -14.55
C LEU A 163 -12.29 -9.08 -15.56
N GLY A 164 -13.55 -9.09 -16.02
CA GLY A 164 -14.10 -8.12 -16.96
C GLY A 164 -13.59 -8.26 -18.39
N TYR A 165 -13.20 -9.47 -18.81
CA TYR A 165 -12.85 -9.77 -20.20
C TYR A 165 -14.04 -10.36 -20.95
N ALA A 166 -14.30 -9.84 -22.15
CA ALA A 166 -15.36 -10.35 -23.00
C ALA A 166 -15.11 -11.79 -23.50
N THR A 167 -13.85 -12.24 -23.55
CA THR A 167 -13.50 -13.59 -24.03
C THR A 167 -12.31 -14.15 -23.26
N SER A 168 -12.27 -15.47 -23.11
CA SER A 168 -11.11 -16.20 -22.55
C SER A 168 -9.82 -15.98 -23.34
N GLY A 169 -9.91 -15.72 -24.66
CA GLY A 169 -8.73 -15.39 -25.48
C GLY A 169 -8.09 -14.04 -25.10
N ASN A 170 -8.90 -13.04 -24.75
CA ASN A 170 -8.38 -11.75 -24.28
C ASN A 170 -7.68 -11.90 -22.92
N PHE A 171 -8.28 -12.67 -22.02
CA PHE A 171 -7.67 -13.00 -20.74
C PHE A 171 -6.37 -13.80 -20.91
N SER A 172 -6.35 -14.83 -21.77
CA SER A 172 -5.14 -15.63 -22.00
C SER A 172 -3.99 -14.79 -22.54
N ARG A 173 -4.25 -13.83 -23.43
CA ARG A 173 -3.25 -12.88 -23.93
C ARG A 173 -2.73 -11.96 -22.84
N PHE A 174 -3.59 -11.45 -21.97
CA PHE A 174 -3.20 -10.67 -20.79
C PHE A 174 -2.30 -11.50 -19.88
N PHE A 175 -2.74 -12.71 -19.54
CA PHE A 175 -2.03 -13.60 -18.63
C PHE A 175 -0.65 -13.97 -19.16
N GLN A 176 -0.55 -14.34 -20.44
CA GLN A 176 0.74 -14.66 -21.09
C GLN A 176 1.68 -13.47 -21.10
N ARG A 177 1.17 -12.25 -21.37
CA ARG A 177 1.99 -11.02 -21.33
C ARG A 177 2.50 -10.73 -19.92
N ARG A 178 1.70 -11.02 -18.89
CA ARG A 178 2.01 -10.68 -17.50
C ARG A 178 2.92 -11.71 -16.82
N PHE A 179 2.68 -13.00 -17.08
CA PHE A 179 3.32 -14.12 -16.38
C PHE A 179 4.23 -14.98 -17.26
N GLY A 180 4.29 -14.73 -18.56
CA GLY A 180 5.17 -15.43 -19.49
C GLY A 180 4.67 -16.79 -19.96
N CYS A 181 3.56 -17.32 -19.42
CA CYS A 181 2.97 -18.60 -19.79
C CYS A 181 1.44 -18.51 -19.92
N THR A 182 0.79 -19.55 -20.45
CA THR A 182 -0.67 -19.57 -20.52
C THR A 182 -1.31 -19.93 -19.18
N PRO A 183 -2.58 -19.55 -18.92
CA PRO A 183 -3.29 -19.96 -17.71
C PRO A 183 -3.30 -21.48 -17.51
N ARG A 184 -3.37 -22.25 -18.62
CA ARG A 184 -3.36 -23.71 -18.60
C ARG A 184 -2.01 -24.29 -18.18
N ASP A 185 -0.93 -23.70 -18.66
CA ASP A 185 0.42 -24.13 -18.28
C ASP A 185 0.71 -23.80 -16.83
N TRP A 186 0.27 -22.63 -16.35
CA TRP A 186 0.36 -22.24 -14.95
C TRP A 186 -0.36 -23.23 -14.03
N SER A 187 -1.61 -23.58 -14.36
CA SER A 187 -2.40 -24.56 -13.59
C SER A 187 -1.73 -25.93 -13.50
N ARG A 188 -1.05 -26.37 -14.56
CA ARG A 188 -0.31 -27.65 -14.53
C ARG A 188 0.90 -27.58 -13.60
N LEU A 189 1.66 -26.49 -13.66
CA LEU A 189 2.85 -26.31 -12.83
C LEU A 189 2.53 -26.22 -11.32
N THR A 190 1.34 -25.71 -10.98
CA THR A 190 0.94 -25.52 -9.57
C THR A 190 0.21 -26.76 -9.01
N LEU A 191 -0.40 -27.59 -9.82
CA LEU A 191 -1.08 -28.82 -9.38
C LEU A 191 -0.13 -30.02 -9.26
N ASP A 192 1.05 -29.98 -9.88
CA ASP A 192 2.05 -31.04 -9.85
C ASP A 192 3.06 -30.86 -8.67
N THR A 193 2.86 -29.87 -7.77
CA THR A 193 3.69 -29.59 -6.60
C THR A 193 2.97 -29.90 -5.30
#